data_1993e1ca8039e99afe1f0a74ba174e9b
#
_entry.id   1993e1ca8039e99afe1f0a74ba174e9b
#
_cell.length_a   1.000
_cell.length_b   1.000
_cell.length_c   1.000
_cell.angle_alpha   90.00
_cell.angle_beta   90.00
_cell.angle_gamma   90.00
#
_symmetry.space_group_name_H-M   'P 1'
#
loop_
_entity.id
_entity.type
_entity.pdbx_description
1 polymer ?
#
loop_
_entity_poly.entity_id
_entity_poly.type
_entity_poly.pdbx_seq_one_letter_code
_entity_poly.pdbx_strand_id
1 'polypeptide(L)'
;PAGGNPEQLALVKDLLGEGMTEYGNGTSGRKQNVAVGAEKINGTLVQPGEEFSVEAVVVPFDAENGYALAASYEMGKVVDSYGGGICQVSTTLYVAVLKAELEVTERYSHSMIVHYVDPSMDAAIAEGLKDLKFINNTDAPIYIEASADGSTLHFAIYGHETRDPNRTVRYESETTSTEDPTSSLTEDANASFGTIEQTSYGYQGSTARLWKIVNDNGNETK
;
A
#
# COMPACT_ATOMS: atom_id res chain seq x y z
N PRO A 1 13.11 23.04 -5.44
CA PRO A 1 13.62 23.41 -4.12
C PRO A 1 12.44 23.44 -3.15
N ALA A 2 12.46 22.58 -2.17
CA ALA A 2 11.42 22.55 -1.13
C ALA A 2 11.45 23.92 -0.42
N GLY A 3 10.41 24.71 -0.64
CA GLY A 3 10.19 25.98 0.02
C GLY A 3 9.71 25.77 1.44
N GLY A 4 10.59 25.29 2.34
CA GLY A 4 10.28 25.12 3.75
C GLY A 4 10.96 26.19 4.59
N ASN A 5 10.28 26.63 5.66
CA ASN A 5 10.89 27.44 6.70
C ASN A 5 12.00 26.61 7.38
N PRO A 6 13.27 27.08 7.44
CA PRO A 6 14.37 26.35 8.08
C PRO A 6 14.07 25.90 9.53
N GLU A 7 13.32 26.70 10.30
CA GLU A 7 12.91 26.37 11.65
C GLU A 7 11.95 25.17 11.69
N GLN A 8 11.02 25.10 10.75
CA GLN A 8 10.11 23.95 10.63
C GLN A 8 10.84 22.69 10.13
N LEU A 9 11.74 22.83 9.16
CA LEU A 9 12.54 21.72 8.66
C LEU A 9 13.45 21.11 9.74
N ALA A 10 13.92 21.93 10.70
CA ALA A 10 14.71 21.47 11.83
C ALA A 10 13.92 20.56 12.79
N LEU A 11 12.58 20.54 12.70
CA LEU A 11 11.72 19.63 13.47
C LEU A 11 11.59 18.24 12.83
N VAL A 12 11.94 18.08 11.55
CA VAL A 12 11.87 16.80 10.81
C VAL A 12 13.10 15.96 11.17
N LYS A 13 13.08 15.30 12.33
CA LYS A 13 14.22 14.56 12.88
C LYS A 13 13.86 13.22 13.54
N ASP A 14 12.60 13.04 13.88
CA ASP A 14 12.12 11.86 14.60
C ASP A 14 11.43 10.90 13.65
N LEU A 15 11.67 9.59 13.80
CA LEU A 15 10.93 8.56 13.05
C LEU A 15 9.54 8.42 13.66
N LEU A 16 8.50 8.81 12.89
CA LEU A 16 7.11 8.72 13.32
C LEU A 16 6.49 7.35 13.03
N GLY A 17 6.87 6.73 11.92
CA GLY A 17 6.39 5.41 11.51
C GLY A 17 7.17 4.86 10.34
N GLU A 18 7.20 3.53 10.24
CA GLU A 18 7.87 2.82 9.16
C GLU A 18 7.07 1.61 8.69
N GLY A 19 7.17 1.30 7.39
CA GLY A 19 6.58 0.13 6.76
C GLY A 19 7.62 -0.62 5.94
N MET A 20 7.53 -1.95 5.94
CA MET A 20 8.44 -2.79 5.17
C MET A 20 7.71 -4.00 4.62
N THR A 21 7.98 -4.35 3.36
CA THR A 21 7.46 -5.57 2.71
C THR A 21 8.50 -6.21 1.80
N GLU A 22 8.45 -7.54 1.67
CA GLU A 22 9.33 -8.32 0.82
C GLU A 22 8.76 -8.44 -0.60
N TYR A 23 9.63 -8.24 -1.62
CA TYR A 23 9.26 -8.41 -3.04
C TYR A 23 10.34 -9.14 -3.86
N GLY A 24 11.31 -9.73 -3.18
CA GLY A 24 12.49 -10.38 -3.79
C GLY A 24 12.17 -11.51 -4.78
N ASN A 25 11.03 -12.19 -4.63
CA ASN A 25 10.56 -13.25 -5.52
C ASN A 25 9.85 -12.75 -6.78
N GLY A 26 9.71 -11.44 -6.97
CA GLY A 26 9.07 -10.84 -8.14
C GLY A 26 9.92 -10.95 -9.41
N THR A 27 9.24 -10.86 -10.57
CA THR A 27 9.90 -10.75 -11.88
C THR A 27 10.73 -9.46 -11.97
N SER A 28 11.64 -9.37 -12.94
CA SER A 28 12.44 -8.15 -13.16
C SER A 28 11.56 -6.91 -13.41
N GLY A 29 10.49 -7.05 -14.21
CA GLY A 29 9.55 -5.96 -14.46
C GLY A 29 8.84 -5.49 -13.19
N ARG A 30 8.38 -6.42 -12.33
CA ARG A 30 7.79 -6.09 -11.03
C ARG A 30 8.79 -5.36 -10.12
N LYS A 31 10.03 -5.85 -10.05
CA LYS A 31 11.08 -5.20 -9.24
C LYS A 31 11.38 -3.79 -9.72
N GLN A 32 11.43 -3.59 -11.04
CA GLN A 32 11.60 -2.28 -11.65
C GLN A 32 10.43 -1.34 -11.25
N ASN A 33 9.19 -1.78 -11.37
CA ASN A 33 8.01 -0.98 -11.04
C ASN A 33 7.99 -0.56 -9.57
N VAL A 34 8.33 -1.48 -8.66
CA VAL A 34 8.43 -1.18 -7.22
C VAL A 34 9.51 -0.14 -6.96
N ALA A 35 10.69 -0.28 -7.59
CA ALA A 35 11.78 0.68 -7.43
C ALA A 35 11.40 2.07 -7.98
N VAL A 36 10.80 2.14 -9.17
CA VAL A 36 10.33 3.40 -9.78
C VAL A 36 9.28 4.09 -8.89
N GLY A 37 8.29 3.33 -8.40
CA GLY A 37 7.26 3.90 -7.52
C GLY A 37 7.83 4.40 -6.20
N ALA A 38 8.77 3.67 -5.60
CA ALA A 38 9.47 4.10 -4.39
C ALA A 38 10.29 5.38 -4.64
N GLU A 39 11.06 5.42 -5.74
CA GLU A 39 11.88 6.57 -6.12
C GLU A 39 11.04 7.84 -6.32
N LYS A 40 9.88 7.73 -6.98
CA LYS A 40 8.98 8.86 -7.21
C LYS A 40 8.42 9.46 -5.92
N ILE A 41 8.19 8.64 -4.89
CA ILE A 41 7.68 9.09 -3.58
C ILE A 41 8.81 9.56 -2.67
N ASN A 42 10.01 8.97 -2.82
CA ASN A 42 11.16 9.28 -1.97
C ASN A 42 11.52 10.78 -1.99
N GLY A 43 11.78 11.33 -0.84
CA GLY A 43 12.16 12.75 -0.71
C GLY A 43 10.98 13.71 -0.65
N THR A 44 9.75 13.22 -0.60
CA THR A 44 8.56 14.06 -0.51
C THR A 44 8.46 14.72 0.86
N LEU A 45 8.23 16.04 0.86
CA LEU A 45 7.92 16.84 2.04
C LEU A 45 6.44 17.24 1.99
N VAL A 46 5.68 16.85 3.03
CA VAL A 46 4.25 17.19 3.14
C VAL A 46 4.07 18.19 4.28
N GLN A 47 3.51 19.36 3.99
CA GLN A 47 3.31 20.42 4.97
C GLN A 47 2.16 20.09 5.95
N PRO A 48 2.12 20.70 7.15
CA PRO A 48 0.98 20.58 8.05
C PRO A 48 -0.35 20.95 7.35
N GLY A 49 -1.33 20.06 7.44
CA GLY A 49 -2.64 20.19 6.80
C GLY A 49 -2.67 19.87 5.31
N GLU A 50 -1.54 19.55 4.69
CA GLU A 50 -1.48 19.14 3.28
C GLU A 50 -1.90 17.67 3.12
N GLU A 51 -2.67 17.40 2.07
CA GLU A 51 -3.02 16.04 1.66
C GLU A 51 -2.03 15.52 0.63
N PHE A 52 -1.52 14.31 0.86
CA PHE A 52 -0.68 13.58 -0.09
C PHE A 52 -1.50 12.51 -0.81
N SER A 53 -1.36 12.43 -2.14
CA SER A 53 -1.96 11.42 -3.01
C SER A 53 -0.85 10.58 -3.63
N VAL A 54 -0.91 9.26 -3.43
CA VAL A 54 0.05 8.34 -4.04
C VAL A 54 -0.13 8.32 -5.54
N GLU A 55 -1.37 8.22 -6.02
CA GLU A 55 -1.66 8.20 -7.45
C GLU A 55 -1.07 9.42 -8.14
N ALA A 56 -1.30 10.63 -7.62
CA ALA A 56 -0.81 11.87 -8.24
C ALA A 56 0.72 11.91 -8.45
N VAL A 57 1.48 11.12 -7.68
CA VAL A 57 2.94 11.07 -7.77
C VAL A 57 3.42 9.94 -8.69
N VAL A 58 2.74 8.78 -8.66
CA VAL A 58 3.26 7.58 -9.34
C VAL A 58 2.78 7.42 -10.78
N VAL A 59 1.65 8.02 -11.17
CA VAL A 59 1.12 7.94 -12.54
C VAL A 59 1.87 8.90 -13.49
N PRO A 60 1.75 8.71 -14.84
CA PRO A 60 1.10 7.59 -15.51
C PRO A 60 1.94 6.32 -15.49
N PHE A 61 1.27 5.17 -15.58
CA PHE A 61 1.94 3.86 -15.67
C PHE A 61 2.25 3.52 -17.12
N ASP A 62 3.41 3.91 -17.61
CA ASP A 62 3.90 3.63 -18.97
C ASP A 62 5.43 3.49 -19.02
N ALA A 63 5.94 3.09 -20.18
CA ALA A 63 7.37 2.91 -20.39
C ALA A 63 8.18 4.21 -20.33
N GLU A 64 7.58 5.35 -20.70
CA GLU A 64 8.26 6.66 -20.71
C GLU A 64 8.53 7.13 -19.27
N ASN A 65 7.69 6.73 -18.33
CA ASN A 65 7.82 6.99 -16.90
C ASN A 65 8.62 5.90 -16.15
N GLY A 66 9.27 4.99 -16.88
CA GLY A 66 10.18 3.99 -16.33
C GLY A 66 9.52 2.69 -15.90
N TYR A 67 8.22 2.51 -16.11
CA TYR A 67 7.52 1.28 -15.76
C TYR A 67 7.70 0.19 -16.80
N ALA A 68 7.66 -1.06 -16.36
CA ALA A 68 7.72 -2.26 -17.18
C ALA A 68 6.39 -3.04 -17.14
N LEU A 69 6.18 -3.90 -18.12
CA LEU A 69 5.09 -4.87 -18.07
C LEU A 69 5.37 -5.90 -16.98
N ALA A 70 4.40 -6.13 -16.12
CA ALA A 70 4.44 -7.16 -15.09
C ALA A 70 3.01 -7.56 -14.69
N ALA A 71 2.88 -8.71 -14.03
CA ALA A 71 1.60 -9.23 -13.58
C ALA A 71 0.88 -8.25 -12.65
N SER A 72 -0.38 -7.99 -12.95
CA SER A 72 -1.31 -7.12 -12.25
C SER A 72 -2.66 -7.82 -12.09
N TYR A 73 -3.46 -7.39 -11.11
CA TYR A 73 -4.80 -7.92 -10.89
C TYR A 73 -5.84 -6.98 -11.51
N GLU A 74 -6.55 -7.47 -12.55
CA GLU A 74 -7.64 -6.75 -13.19
C GLU A 74 -8.89 -7.62 -13.25
N MET A 75 -10.00 -7.13 -12.68
CA MET A 75 -11.30 -7.82 -12.67
C MET A 75 -11.23 -9.31 -12.26
N GLY A 76 -10.40 -9.62 -11.23
CA GLY A 76 -10.23 -10.99 -10.74
C GLY A 76 -9.35 -11.88 -11.61
N LYS A 77 -8.64 -11.33 -12.59
CA LYS A 77 -7.67 -12.04 -13.45
C LYS A 77 -6.28 -11.46 -13.27
N VAL A 78 -5.28 -12.29 -13.57
CA VAL A 78 -3.90 -11.85 -13.67
C VAL A 78 -3.63 -11.48 -15.14
N VAL A 79 -3.21 -10.24 -15.38
CA VAL A 79 -2.86 -9.70 -16.68
C VAL A 79 -1.50 -8.99 -16.61
N ASP A 80 -0.78 -8.92 -17.72
CA ASP A 80 0.43 -8.11 -17.77
C ASP A 80 0.06 -6.66 -18.12
N SER A 81 0.39 -5.73 -17.22
CA SER A 81 0.20 -4.30 -17.44
C SER A 81 1.42 -3.50 -16.95
N TYR A 82 1.57 -2.27 -17.44
CA TYR A 82 2.55 -1.35 -16.88
C TYR A 82 2.22 -1.02 -15.41
N GLY A 83 3.25 -0.95 -14.57
CA GLY A 83 3.06 -0.69 -13.15
C GLY A 83 2.65 -1.91 -12.33
N GLY A 84 2.60 -3.13 -12.89
CA GLY A 84 2.34 -4.35 -12.12
C GLY A 84 3.28 -4.45 -10.92
N GLY A 85 2.72 -4.49 -9.70
CA GLY A 85 3.44 -4.44 -8.42
C GLY A 85 3.34 -3.11 -7.65
N ILE A 86 2.85 -2.03 -8.28
CA ILE A 86 2.80 -0.70 -7.66
C ILE A 86 1.90 -0.64 -6.41
N CYS A 87 0.87 -1.47 -6.33
CA CYS A 87 0.04 -1.57 -5.13
C CYS A 87 0.83 -2.01 -3.88
N GLN A 88 1.98 -2.67 -4.05
CA GLN A 88 2.85 -2.97 -2.92
C GLN A 88 3.55 -1.72 -2.42
N VAL A 89 3.84 -0.75 -3.30
CA VAL A 89 4.40 0.56 -2.92
C VAL A 89 3.41 1.33 -2.06
N SER A 90 2.17 1.48 -2.51
CA SER A 90 1.12 2.15 -1.73
C SER A 90 0.81 1.42 -0.42
N THR A 91 0.78 0.09 -0.43
CA THR A 91 0.56 -0.70 0.78
C THR A 91 1.67 -0.52 1.81
N THR A 92 2.94 -0.55 1.38
CA THR A 92 4.07 -0.39 2.31
C THR A 92 4.10 1.02 2.90
N LEU A 93 3.79 2.03 2.09
CA LEU A 93 3.61 3.40 2.59
C LEU A 93 2.42 3.50 3.55
N TYR A 94 1.29 2.84 3.25
CA TYR A 94 0.12 2.81 4.14
C TYR A 94 0.46 2.26 5.53
N VAL A 95 1.28 1.21 5.61
CA VAL A 95 1.77 0.68 6.90
C VAL A 95 2.58 1.74 7.67
N ALA A 96 3.44 2.49 6.98
CA ALA A 96 4.19 3.59 7.60
C ALA A 96 3.26 4.72 8.07
N VAL A 97 2.27 5.10 7.26
CA VAL A 97 1.24 6.11 7.57
C VAL A 97 0.42 5.72 8.81
N LEU A 98 -0.01 4.45 8.90
CA LEU A 98 -0.72 3.95 10.07
C LEU A 98 0.12 4.08 11.34
N LYS A 99 1.40 3.66 11.31
CA LYS A 99 2.30 3.74 12.46
C LYS A 99 2.68 5.18 12.84
N ALA A 100 2.74 6.07 11.84
CA ALA A 100 2.90 7.50 12.07
C ALA A 100 1.61 8.16 12.59
N GLU A 101 0.49 7.42 12.60
CA GLU A 101 -0.85 7.88 13.02
C GLU A 101 -1.37 9.09 12.22
N LEU A 102 -0.97 9.18 10.95
CA LEU A 102 -1.49 10.21 10.05
C LEU A 102 -2.94 9.91 9.65
N GLU A 103 -3.69 10.95 9.33
CA GLU A 103 -5.10 10.87 8.94
C GLU A 103 -5.24 10.34 7.51
N VAL A 104 -5.72 9.10 7.35
CA VAL A 104 -6.00 8.50 6.05
C VAL A 104 -7.38 8.96 5.56
N THR A 105 -7.40 9.66 4.43
CA THR A 105 -8.63 10.22 3.84
C THR A 105 -9.20 9.35 2.72
N GLU A 106 -8.35 8.56 2.04
CA GLU A 106 -8.78 7.63 1.01
C GLU A 106 -7.93 6.36 1.03
N ARG A 107 -8.59 5.21 0.99
CA ARG A 107 -7.92 3.90 0.91
C ARG A 107 -8.87 2.84 0.38
N TYR A 108 -8.39 1.99 -0.49
CA TYR A 108 -9.12 0.83 -1.03
C TYR A 108 -8.41 -0.48 -0.72
N SER A 109 -9.20 -1.53 -0.44
CA SER A 109 -8.66 -2.89 -0.39
C SER A 109 -8.48 -3.47 -1.78
N HIS A 110 -7.59 -4.48 -1.89
CA HIS A 110 -7.52 -5.30 -3.09
C HIS A 110 -8.78 -6.16 -3.26
N SER A 111 -9.09 -6.48 -4.51
CA SER A 111 -10.16 -7.45 -4.84
C SER A 111 -9.73 -8.90 -4.65
N MET A 112 -8.44 -9.16 -4.49
CA MET A 112 -7.84 -10.47 -4.22
C MET A 112 -6.87 -10.34 -3.05
N ILE A 113 -6.73 -11.41 -2.26
CA ILE A 113 -5.84 -11.41 -1.09
C ILE A 113 -4.40 -11.21 -1.55
N VAL A 114 -3.72 -10.25 -0.93
CA VAL A 114 -2.27 -10.08 -1.02
C VAL A 114 -1.59 -10.76 0.16
N HIS A 115 -0.34 -11.22 -0.03
CA HIS A 115 0.35 -12.04 0.96
C HIS A 115 1.56 -11.35 1.62
N TYR A 116 1.83 -10.09 1.28
CA TYR A 116 2.94 -9.32 1.82
C TYR A 116 2.57 -8.44 3.02
N VAL A 117 1.29 -8.39 3.37
CA VAL A 117 0.75 -7.79 4.60
C VAL A 117 -0.44 -8.61 5.10
N ASP A 118 -0.81 -8.42 6.36
CA ASP A 118 -2.02 -9.00 6.92
C ASP A 118 -3.29 -8.37 6.29
N PRO A 119 -4.42 -9.11 6.27
CA PRO A 119 -5.69 -8.58 5.77
C PRO A 119 -6.06 -7.23 6.39
N SER A 120 -6.65 -6.33 5.61
CA SER A 120 -6.97 -4.93 5.97
C SER A 120 -5.77 -4.00 6.19
N MET A 121 -4.53 -4.48 6.04
CA MET A 121 -3.33 -3.63 6.04
C MET A 121 -2.85 -3.27 4.63
N ASP A 122 -3.60 -3.61 3.62
CA ASP A 122 -3.31 -3.33 2.21
C ASP A 122 -3.93 -2.01 1.75
N ALA A 123 -3.33 -1.40 0.73
CA ALA A 123 -3.86 -0.23 0.03
C ALA A 123 -3.69 -0.42 -1.48
N ALA A 124 -4.78 -0.67 -2.18
CA ALA A 124 -4.79 -0.83 -3.63
C ALA A 124 -4.88 0.54 -4.31
N ILE A 125 -4.10 0.72 -5.39
CA ILE A 125 -4.21 1.89 -6.27
C ILE A 125 -4.51 1.44 -7.70
N ALA A 126 -5.27 2.26 -8.43
CA ALA A 126 -5.59 2.05 -9.84
C ALA A 126 -5.87 3.40 -10.47
N GLU A 127 -5.14 3.73 -11.52
CA GLU A 127 -5.19 5.03 -12.18
C GLU A 127 -6.62 5.49 -12.48
N GLY A 128 -7.00 6.67 -11.94
CA GLY A 128 -8.33 7.27 -12.05
C GLY A 128 -9.45 6.57 -11.26
N LEU A 129 -9.16 5.52 -10.47
CA LEU A 129 -10.19 4.71 -9.81
C LEU A 129 -9.96 4.48 -8.32
N LYS A 130 -8.70 4.32 -7.88
CA LYS A 130 -8.36 4.01 -6.49
C LYS A 130 -7.07 4.70 -6.12
N ASP A 131 -7.06 5.37 -4.99
CA ASP A 131 -5.88 6.04 -4.46
C ASP A 131 -5.65 5.69 -2.98
N LEU A 132 -4.46 5.98 -2.51
CA LEU A 132 -4.14 6.11 -1.10
C LEU A 132 -3.85 7.59 -0.84
N LYS A 133 -4.68 8.23 -0.01
CA LYS A 133 -4.49 9.61 0.42
C LYS A 133 -4.44 9.72 1.93
N PHE A 134 -3.63 10.63 2.41
CA PHE A 134 -3.54 10.96 3.82
C PHE A 134 -3.16 12.43 4.01
N ILE A 135 -3.55 13.01 5.14
CA ILE A 135 -3.22 14.37 5.54
C ILE A 135 -2.11 14.33 6.58
N ASN A 136 -1.14 15.23 6.44
CA ASN A 136 -0.23 15.54 7.53
C ASN A 136 -0.99 16.33 8.61
N ASN A 137 -1.55 15.62 9.58
CA ASN A 137 -2.27 16.18 10.72
C ASN A 137 -1.36 16.52 11.91
N THR A 138 -0.04 16.58 11.71
CA THR A 138 0.94 17.00 12.73
C THR A 138 1.19 18.50 12.69
N ASP A 139 1.95 19.02 13.65
CA ASP A 139 2.28 20.45 13.78
C ASP A 139 3.49 20.88 12.97
N ALA A 140 4.21 19.94 12.35
CA ALA A 140 5.42 20.17 11.57
C ALA A 140 5.36 19.45 10.22
N PRO A 141 6.20 19.82 9.24
CA PRO A 141 6.35 19.05 8.01
C PRO A 141 6.76 17.61 8.30
N ILE A 142 6.31 16.70 7.46
CA ILE A 142 6.80 15.32 7.44
C ILE A 142 7.60 15.07 6.18
N TYR A 143 8.61 14.22 6.28
CA TYR A 143 9.46 13.78 5.18
C TYR A 143 9.29 12.29 4.96
N ILE A 144 9.04 11.89 3.71
CA ILE A 144 8.89 10.50 3.33
C ILE A 144 10.19 10.01 2.71
N GLU A 145 10.84 9.07 3.36
CA GLU A 145 11.98 8.34 2.84
C GLU A 145 11.51 6.98 2.30
N ALA A 146 12.00 6.60 1.12
CA ALA A 146 11.71 5.30 0.54
C ALA A 146 12.98 4.66 0.00
N SER A 147 13.09 3.34 0.14
CA SER A 147 14.15 2.55 -0.46
C SER A 147 13.63 1.20 -0.96
N ALA A 148 14.19 0.75 -2.10
CA ALA A 148 13.87 -0.51 -2.74
C ALA A 148 15.17 -1.16 -3.22
N ASP A 149 15.63 -2.23 -2.55
CA ASP A 149 16.93 -2.87 -2.79
C ASP A 149 16.88 -4.09 -3.74
N GLY A 150 15.71 -4.37 -4.33
CA GLY A 150 15.46 -5.54 -5.18
C GLY A 150 14.92 -6.75 -4.43
N SER A 151 14.86 -6.68 -3.10
CA SER A 151 14.30 -7.70 -2.21
C SER A 151 13.28 -7.11 -1.25
N THR A 152 13.64 -6.01 -0.61
CA THR A 152 12.85 -5.33 0.42
C THR A 152 12.48 -3.93 -0.03
N LEU A 153 11.22 -3.57 0.18
CA LEU A 153 10.69 -2.23 0.04
C LEU A 153 10.47 -1.65 1.44
N HIS A 154 11.02 -0.47 1.69
CA HIS A 154 10.94 0.22 2.97
C HIS A 154 10.48 1.66 2.78
N PHE A 155 9.57 2.10 3.65
CA PHE A 155 9.17 3.50 3.81
C PHE A 155 9.35 3.92 5.25
N ALA A 156 9.90 5.11 5.45
CA ALA A 156 10.01 5.76 6.75
C ALA A 156 9.44 7.18 6.67
N ILE A 157 8.64 7.56 7.66
CA ILE A 157 8.07 8.90 7.78
C ILE A 157 8.74 9.58 8.96
N TYR A 158 9.47 10.65 8.66
CA TYR A 158 10.14 11.49 9.65
C TYR A 158 9.35 12.77 9.88
N GLY A 159 9.36 13.28 11.10
CA GLY A 159 8.68 14.50 11.48
C GLY A 159 9.05 14.95 12.87
N HIS A 160 8.11 15.62 13.54
CA HIS A 160 8.24 16.07 14.93
C HIS A 160 7.44 15.13 15.84
N GLU A 161 8.13 14.35 16.66
CA GLU A 161 7.47 13.44 17.62
C GLU A 161 6.93 14.23 18.83
N THR A 162 5.63 14.25 18.96
CA THR A 162 4.91 14.91 20.07
C THR A 162 4.10 13.95 20.93
N ARG A 163 4.07 12.66 20.56
CA ARG A 163 3.36 11.62 21.32
C ARG A 163 4.12 11.31 22.62
N ASP A 164 3.38 10.95 23.68
CA ASP A 164 3.99 10.52 24.95
C ASP A 164 4.90 9.30 24.71
N PRO A 165 6.15 9.30 25.18
CA PRO A 165 7.09 8.18 24.99
C PRO A 165 6.63 6.86 25.65
N ASN A 166 5.69 6.91 26.59
CA ASN A 166 5.11 5.73 27.22
C ASN A 166 3.84 5.23 26.49
N ARG A 167 3.40 5.95 25.45
CA ARG A 167 2.29 5.56 24.60
C ARG A 167 2.79 4.69 23.47
N THR A 168 2.18 3.53 23.30
CA THR A 168 2.48 2.65 22.18
C THR A 168 1.24 2.37 21.34
N VAL A 169 1.43 2.20 20.05
CA VAL A 169 0.35 1.87 19.10
C VAL A 169 0.75 0.63 18.33
N ARG A 170 -0.20 -0.31 18.23
CA ARG A 170 -0.08 -1.48 17.36
C ARG A 170 -1.36 -1.70 16.57
N TYR A 171 -1.23 -2.42 15.48
CA TYR A 171 -2.35 -2.77 14.63
C TYR A 171 -2.52 -4.29 14.59
N GLU A 172 -3.77 -4.75 14.68
CA GLU A 172 -4.12 -6.17 14.64
C GLU A 172 -5.18 -6.40 13.59
N SER A 173 -4.91 -7.30 12.67
CA SER A 173 -5.86 -7.76 11.65
C SER A 173 -6.73 -8.87 12.22
N GLU A 174 -8.05 -8.80 11.95
CA GLU A 174 -9.03 -9.81 12.33
C GLU A 174 -9.85 -10.19 11.09
N THR A 175 -9.72 -11.43 10.62
CA THR A 175 -10.63 -11.97 9.60
C THR A 175 -11.97 -12.30 10.24
N THR A 176 -13.03 -11.63 9.81
CA THR A 176 -14.38 -11.74 10.40
C THR A 176 -15.25 -12.76 9.69
N SER A 177 -15.02 -12.99 8.40
CA SER A 177 -15.71 -14.03 7.62
C SER A 177 -14.86 -14.48 6.42
N THR A 178 -15.13 -15.68 5.97
CA THR A 178 -14.59 -16.24 4.73
C THR A 178 -15.74 -16.81 3.89
N GLU A 179 -15.62 -16.70 2.57
CA GLU A 179 -16.59 -17.22 1.61
C GLU A 179 -15.87 -18.12 0.60
N ASP A 180 -16.35 -19.33 0.42
CA ASP A 180 -15.79 -20.23 -0.56
C ASP A 180 -16.14 -19.79 -1.99
N PRO A 181 -15.24 -20.01 -2.96
CA PRO A 181 -15.49 -19.64 -4.35
C PRO A 181 -16.68 -20.43 -4.92
N THR A 182 -17.50 -19.75 -5.69
CA THR A 182 -18.57 -20.40 -6.46
C THR A 182 -18.04 -20.85 -7.82
N SER A 183 -18.57 -21.97 -8.32
CA SER A 183 -18.28 -22.44 -9.68
C SER A 183 -19.45 -22.09 -10.62
N SER A 184 -19.10 -21.70 -11.85
CA SER A 184 -20.05 -21.53 -12.93
C SER A 184 -19.63 -22.38 -14.12
N LEU A 185 -20.61 -22.92 -14.87
CA LEU A 185 -20.36 -23.63 -16.12
C LEU A 185 -20.59 -22.68 -17.28
N THR A 186 -19.62 -22.61 -18.20
CA THR A 186 -19.73 -21.88 -19.44
C THR A 186 -19.72 -22.89 -20.59
N GLU A 187 -20.66 -22.78 -21.51
CA GLU A 187 -20.72 -23.65 -22.70
C GLU A 187 -19.59 -23.31 -23.67
N ASP A 188 -18.84 -24.32 -24.10
CA ASP A 188 -17.86 -24.24 -25.18
C ASP A 188 -18.38 -25.00 -26.40
N ALA A 189 -18.81 -24.26 -27.42
CA ALA A 189 -19.35 -24.84 -28.66
C ALA A 189 -18.31 -25.65 -29.49
N ASN A 190 -17.01 -25.53 -29.16
CA ASN A 190 -15.92 -26.26 -29.82
C ASN A 190 -15.50 -27.51 -29.07
N ALA A 191 -15.96 -27.69 -27.84
CA ALA A 191 -15.64 -28.87 -27.05
C ALA A 191 -16.51 -30.08 -27.45
N SER A 192 -15.97 -31.30 -27.32
CA SER A 192 -16.72 -32.53 -27.51
C SER A 192 -17.81 -32.66 -26.45
N PHE A 193 -18.97 -33.19 -26.83
CA PHE A 193 -20.09 -33.43 -25.92
C PHE A 193 -19.65 -34.23 -24.68
N GLY A 194 -19.99 -33.71 -23.49
CA GLY A 194 -19.66 -34.32 -22.22
C GLY A 194 -18.27 -33.99 -21.66
N THR A 195 -17.48 -33.14 -22.34
CA THR A 195 -16.23 -32.63 -21.84
C THR A 195 -16.51 -31.56 -20.79
N ILE A 196 -15.85 -31.68 -19.62
CA ILE A 196 -15.80 -30.62 -18.59
C ILE A 196 -14.34 -30.32 -18.36
N GLU A 197 -13.94 -29.07 -18.60
CA GLU A 197 -12.59 -28.58 -18.38
C GLU A 197 -12.61 -27.40 -17.39
N GLN A 198 -11.74 -27.45 -16.41
CA GLN A 198 -11.59 -26.34 -15.48
C GLN A 198 -10.66 -25.28 -16.09
N THR A 199 -11.24 -24.15 -16.50
CA THR A 199 -10.51 -23.06 -17.14
C THR A 199 -9.98 -22.00 -16.19
N SER A 200 -10.49 -21.98 -14.94
CA SER A 200 -10.02 -21.06 -13.89
C SER A 200 -10.23 -21.65 -12.51
N TYR A 201 -9.45 -21.19 -11.56
CA TYR A 201 -9.59 -21.51 -10.15
C TYR A 201 -10.22 -20.32 -9.42
N GLY A 202 -11.18 -20.60 -8.53
CA GLY A 202 -11.72 -19.60 -7.62
C GLY A 202 -10.78 -19.38 -6.43
N TYR A 203 -10.87 -18.21 -5.84
CA TYR A 203 -10.18 -17.86 -4.61
C TYR A 203 -11.19 -17.65 -3.50
N GLN A 204 -10.83 -18.04 -2.27
CA GLN A 204 -11.67 -17.79 -1.11
C GLN A 204 -11.77 -16.28 -0.88
N GLY A 205 -13.00 -15.77 -0.79
CA GLY A 205 -13.28 -14.41 -0.34
C GLY A 205 -13.08 -14.28 1.17
N SER A 206 -12.70 -13.09 1.63
CA SER A 206 -12.61 -12.81 3.06
C SER A 206 -13.02 -11.37 3.37
N THR A 207 -13.65 -11.20 4.54
CA THR A 207 -13.87 -9.88 5.15
C THR A 207 -12.97 -9.78 6.37
N ALA A 208 -12.28 -8.67 6.49
CA ALA A 208 -11.38 -8.42 7.61
C ALA A 208 -11.55 -6.98 8.12
N ARG A 209 -11.17 -6.76 9.37
CA ARG A 209 -11.07 -5.44 9.98
C ARG A 209 -9.70 -5.24 10.60
N LEU A 210 -9.26 -4.01 10.63
CA LEU A 210 -8.02 -3.60 11.28
C LEU A 210 -8.34 -2.87 12.57
N TRP A 211 -7.76 -3.35 13.66
CA TRP A 211 -7.87 -2.73 14.97
C TRP A 211 -6.64 -1.90 15.26
N LYS A 212 -6.85 -0.65 15.65
CA LYS A 212 -5.81 0.19 16.24
C LYS A 212 -5.88 0.01 17.75
N ILE A 213 -4.81 -0.48 18.34
CA ILE A 213 -4.71 -0.72 19.78
C ILE A 213 -3.70 0.27 20.35
N VAL A 214 -4.17 1.10 21.24
CA VAL A 214 -3.37 2.13 21.91
C VAL A 214 -3.19 1.72 23.35
N ASN A 215 -1.94 1.65 23.78
CA ASN A 215 -1.59 1.52 25.19
C ASN A 215 -1.07 2.87 25.68
N ASP A 216 -1.77 3.47 26.62
CA ASP A 216 -1.42 4.72 27.24
C ASP A 216 -1.18 4.48 28.74
N ASN A 217 0.10 4.50 29.14
CA ASN A 217 0.52 4.30 30.55
C ASN A 217 -0.07 3.03 31.20
N GLY A 218 -0.16 1.92 30.42
CA GLY A 218 -0.70 0.65 30.88
C GLY A 218 -2.21 0.48 30.69
N ASN A 219 -2.94 1.51 30.21
CA ASN A 219 -4.34 1.43 29.85
C ASN A 219 -4.46 1.16 28.34
N GLU A 220 -5.00 -0.01 28.00
CA GLU A 220 -5.19 -0.42 26.60
C GLU A 220 -6.60 -0.08 26.15
N THR A 221 -6.69 0.55 24.95
CA THR A 221 -7.94 0.85 24.23
C THR A 221 -7.86 0.31 22.81
N LYS A 222 -9.02 -0.20 22.31
CA LYS A 222 -9.14 -0.81 20.99
C LYS A 222 -10.24 -0.12 20.18
#